data_2fb02e286fdd4ac3c34cac621a361e6f
#
_entry.id   2fb02e286fdd4ac3c34cac621a361e6f
#
_cell.length_a   1.000
_cell.length_b   1.000
_cell.length_c   1.000
_cell.angle_alpha   90.00
_cell.angle_beta   90.00
_cell.angle_gamma   90.00
#
_symmetry.space_group_name_H-M   'P 1'
#
loop_
_entity.id
_entity.type
_entity.pdbx_description
1 polymer ?
#
loop_
_entity_poly.entity_id
_entity_poly.type
_entity_poly.pdbx_seq_one_letter_code
_entity_poly.pdbx_strand_id
1 'polypeptide(L)'
;AGGGVGGSGRLKGVWAGVERRNRPVGGCVGASAARGAGRAGQLIRSSRAVADTAWARDCFRLSHDHRLLFGGRASYSALPPPGLRGVMQRRMHEVFPQLADVALEQVWGGYVDITRNRAPHWGRLDGNLYFAQGFSGHGVAAAGLAGEVIAAAIEGQSTRLDVFQRLQHAPFPGGRLLRMPLLVAAMSWYKLRDALW
;
A
#
# COMPACT_ATOMS: atom_id res chain seq x y z
N ALA A 1 -22.24 16.17 19.64
CA ALA A 1 -21.16 15.24 19.97
C ALA A 1 -20.51 14.82 18.66
N GLY A 2 -19.30 15.33 18.38
CA GLY A 2 -18.58 15.04 17.14
C GLY A 2 -17.97 13.64 17.18
N GLY A 3 -18.41 12.75 16.29
CA GLY A 3 -17.74 11.47 16.06
C GLY A 3 -16.48 11.68 15.22
N GLY A 4 -15.36 11.08 15.62
CA GLY A 4 -14.11 11.11 14.86
C GLY A 4 -14.04 9.95 13.89
N VAL A 5 -13.72 10.22 12.63
CA VAL A 5 -13.36 9.18 11.63
C VAL A 5 -11.88 9.22 11.41
N GLY A 6 -11.18 8.14 11.79
CA GLY A 6 -9.75 7.98 11.54
C GLY A 6 -9.48 7.07 10.34
N GLY A 7 -8.85 7.60 9.32
CA GLY A 7 -8.41 6.85 8.14
C GLY A 7 -6.92 7.01 7.91
N SER A 8 -6.28 5.93 7.47
CA SER A 8 -4.89 5.79 7.08
C SER A 8 -3.84 5.44 8.14
N GLY A 9 -2.75 4.85 7.69
CA GLY A 9 -1.70 4.15 8.42
C GLY A 9 -0.92 4.86 9.52
N ARG A 10 -1.41 5.94 10.09
CA ARG A 10 -0.78 6.67 11.19
C ARG A 10 -1.69 6.89 12.40
N LEU A 11 -2.49 5.91 12.76
CA LEU A 11 -3.19 5.93 14.05
C LEU A 11 -2.24 5.56 15.22
N LYS A 12 -0.93 5.81 15.08
CA LYS A 12 0.03 5.63 16.16
C LYS A 12 -0.37 6.47 17.37
N GLY A 13 -0.69 5.77 18.45
CA GLY A 13 -1.00 6.39 19.72
C GLY A 13 -2.46 6.78 19.95
N VAL A 14 -3.34 6.66 18.93
CA VAL A 14 -4.76 6.98 19.12
C VAL A 14 -5.51 5.85 19.81
N TRP A 15 -5.21 4.59 19.46
CA TRP A 15 -5.84 3.43 20.08
C TRP A 15 -4.98 2.16 19.97
N ALA A 16 -4.40 1.72 21.08
CA ALA A 16 -3.45 0.61 21.12
C ALA A 16 -4.02 -0.73 20.60
N GLY A 17 -5.30 -0.99 20.81
CA GLY A 17 -5.97 -2.23 20.35
C GLY A 17 -6.10 -2.32 18.84
N VAL A 18 -6.30 -1.19 18.18
CA VAL A 18 -6.43 -1.06 16.72
C VAL A 18 -5.05 -1.00 16.06
N GLU A 19 -4.09 -0.29 16.66
CA GLU A 19 -2.71 -0.15 16.18
C GLU A 19 -1.98 -1.50 16.05
N ARG A 20 -2.22 -2.45 16.96
CA ARG A 20 -1.52 -3.75 16.97
C ARG A 20 -1.88 -4.66 15.80
N ARG A 21 -2.99 -4.42 15.14
CA ARG A 21 -3.54 -5.26 14.06
C ARG A 21 -3.11 -4.82 12.67
N ASN A 22 -2.45 -3.67 12.56
CA ASN A 22 -2.02 -3.07 11.30
C ASN A 22 -0.54 -2.77 11.27
N ARG A 23 -0.01 -2.64 10.03
CA ARG A 23 1.39 -2.32 9.75
C ARG A 23 1.51 -1.33 8.62
N PRO A 24 2.13 -0.18 8.85
CA PRO A 24 2.60 0.65 7.75
C PRO A 24 3.78 -0.03 7.06
N VAL A 25 3.64 -0.24 5.77
CA VAL A 25 4.70 -0.71 4.87
C VAL A 25 4.98 0.40 3.88
N GLY A 26 6.23 0.81 3.76
CA GLY A 26 6.64 1.83 2.81
C GLY A 26 6.58 1.29 1.38
N GLY A 27 5.98 2.04 0.48
CA GLY A 27 6.03 1.83 -0.95
C GLY A 27 6.67 3.02 -1.65
N CYS A 28 7.28 2.80 -2.79
CA CYS A 28 7.92 3.83 -3.58
C CYS A 28 7.38 3.83 -4.99
N VAL A 29 7.27 5.01 -5.59
CA VAL A 29 6.87 5.20 -6.98
C VAL A 29 7.84 6.16 -7.64
N GLY A 30 8.25 5.84 -8.86
CA GLY A 30 9.00 6.72 -9.74
C GLY A 30 8.18 7.09 -10.97
N ALA A 31 8.30 8.32 -11.43
CA ALA A 31 7.74 8.77 -12.69
C ALA A 31 8.89 9.05 -13.69
N SER A 32 8.84 8.42 -14.86
CA SER A 32 9.80 8.66 -15.93
C SER A 32 9.58 10.05 -16.56
N ALA A 33 10.53 10.50 -17.36
CA ALA A 33 10.31 11.57 -18.33
C ALA A 33 9.12 11.24 -19.25
N ALA A 34 8.40 12.25 -19.70
CA ALA A 34 7.30 12.09 -20.66
C ALA A 34 7.84 11.60 -22.01
N ARG A 35 7.16 10.67 -22.66
CA ARG A 35 7.69 9.94 -23.83
C ARG A 35 6.89 10.08 -25.11
N GLY A 36 5.79 10.80 -25.08
CA GLY A 36 4.85 10.84 -26.18
C GLY A 36 4.06 9.52 -26.36
N ALA A 37 2.90 9.61 -26.98
CA ALA A 37 1.95 8.51 -27.08
C ALA A 37 2.51 7.27 -27.77
N GLY A 38 3.32 7.43 -28.80
CA GLY A 38 3.86 6.31 -29.59
C GLY A 38 4.80 5.40 -28.80
N ARG A 39 5.82 5.96 -28.12
CA ARG A 39 6.74 5.16 -27.30
C ARG A 39 6.06 4.57 -26.05
N ALA A 40 5.15 5.34 -25.46
CA ALA A 40 4.39 4.86 -24.30
C ALA A 40 3.51 3.66 -24.64
N GLY A 41 2.79 3.71 -25.78
CA GLY A 41 1.94 2.62 -26.25
C GLY A 41 2.68 1.32 -26.57
N GLN A 42 3.98 1.41 -26.91
CA GLN A 42 4.83 0.22 -27.11
C GLN A 42 5.18 -0.48 -25.78
N LEU A 43 5.23 0.25 -24.66
CA LEU A 43 5.52 -0.33 -23.33
C LEU A 43 4.32 -1.07 -22.78
N ILE A 44 3.17 -0.41 -22.80
CA ILE A 44 1.92 -0.95 -22.26
C ILE A 44 0.82 -0.61 -23.27
N ARG A 45 0.28 -1.64 -23.93
CA ARG A 45 -0.74 -1.46 -24.99
C ARG A 45 -2.09 -0.97 -24.48
N SER A 46 -2.30 -1.00 -23.18
CA SER A 46 -3.57 -0.59 -22.57
C SER A 46 -3.30 0.45 -21.46
N SER A 47 -4.27 1.29 -21.17
CA SER A 47 -4.21 2.25 -20.05
C SER A 47 -4.34 1.59 -18.67
N ARG A 48 -4.26 0.26 -18.59
CA ARG A 48 -4.44 -0.50 -17.35
C ARG A 48 -3.17 -0.45 -16.49
N ALA A 49 -3.36 -0.53 -15.19
CA ALA A 49 -2.29 -0.82 -14.27
C ALA A 49 -1.93 -2.30 -14.34
N VAL A 50 -0.64 -2.60 -14.29
CA VAL A 50 -0.08 -3.95 -14.31
C VAL A 50 0.68 -4.17 -13.02
N ALA A 51 0.59 -5.34 -12.46
CA ALA A 51 1.40 -5.79 -11.33
C ALA A 51 1.96 -7.18 -11.67
N ASP A 52 3.19 -7.45 -11.22
CA ASP A 52 3.77 -8.78 -11.30
C ASP A 52 3.17 -9.72 -10.23
N THR A 53 3.60 -10.97 -10.24
CA THR A 53 3.16 -12.00 -9.30
C THR A 53 4.10 -12.21 -8.12
N ALA A 54 5.20 -11.45 -8.03
CA ALA A 54 6.16 -11.53 -6.94
C ALA A 54 5.56 -11.05 -5.61
N TRP A 55 6.12 -11.50 -4.51
CA TRP A 55 5.73 -11.03 -3.18
C TRP A 55 6.10 -9.57 -2.94
N ALA A 56 7.28 -9.17 -3.42
CA ALA A 56 7.72 -7.77 -3.46
C ALA A 56 7.42 -7.18 -4.84
N ARG A 57 6.14 -7.00 -5.13
CA ARG A 57 5.60 -6.66 -6.44
C ARG A 57 6.17 -5.39 -7.02
N ASP A 58 6.44 -5.45 -8.31
CA ASP A 58 6.55 -4.27 -9.15
C ASP A 58 5.17 -3.98 -9.76
N CYS A 59 4.78 -2.72 -9.74
CA CYS A 59 3.51 -2.25 -10.29
C CYS A 59 3.81 -1.10 -11.24
N PHE A 60 3.18 -1.07 -12.39
CA PHE A 60 3.43 0.00 -13.35
C PHE A 60 2.18 0.30 -14.19
N ARG A 61 2.11 1.55 -14.62
CA ARG A 61 1.10 2.05 -15.56
C ARG A 61 1.60 3.29 -16.27
N LEU A 62 0.91 3.64 -17.34
CA LEU A 62 1.11 4.96 -17.97
C LEU A 62 0.21 6.01 -17.31
N SER A 63 0.76 7.20 -17.12
CA SER A 63 -0.02 8.39 -16.79
C SER A 63 -0.67 8.99 -18.04
N HIS A 64 -1.58 9.93 -17.84
CA HIS A 64 -2.25 10.62 -18.94
C HIS A 64 -1.25 11.40 -19.84
N ASP A 65 -0.17 11.92 -19.28
CA ASP A 65 0.90 12.64 -19.97
C ASP A 65 2.02 11.71 -20.48
N HIS A 66 1.72 10.42 -20.65
CA HIS A 66 2.60 9.41 -21.23
C HIS A 66 3.92 9.17 -20.47
N ARG A 67 3.91 9.32 -19.15
CA ARG A 67 5.01 8.90 -18.27
C ARG A 67 4.78 7.46 -17.84
N LEU A 68 5.85 6.71 -17.71
CA LEU A 68 5.78 5.45 -16.99
C LEU A 68 5.81 5.73 -15.48
N LEU A 69 4.73 5.42 -14.79
CA LEU A 69 4.69 5.34 -13.34
C LEU A 69 5.12 3.92 -12.96
N PHE A 70 6.25 3.81 -12.30
CA PHE A 70 6.83 2.54 -11.87
C PHE A 70 6.88 2.50 -10.34
N GLY A 71 6.08 1.62 -9.74
CA GLY A 71 5.99 1.43 -8.31
C GLY A 71 6.51 0.05 -7.93
N GLY A 72 7.09 -0.07 -6.77
CA GLY A 72 7.54 -1.35 -6.28
C GLY A 72 8.42 -1.22 -5.06
N ARG A 73 8.97 -2.35 -4.67
CA ARG A 73 9.94 -2.47 -3.59
C ARG A 73 9.55 -1.74 -2.32
N ALA A 74 8.59 -2.31 -1.63
CA ALA A 74 8.25 -1.88 -0.29
C ALA A 74 9.51 -1.75 0.56
N SER A 75 9.71 -0.57 1.14
CA SER A 75 10.66 -0.41 2.24
C SER A 75 9.97 -0.85 3.51
N TYR A 76 10.54 -1.84 4.17
CA TYR A 76 10.03 -2.32 5.47
C TYR A 76 10.58 -1.52 6.64
N SER A 77 11.43 -0.53 6.36
CA SER A 77 11.89 0.47 7.33
C SER A 77 11.00 1.72 7.27
N ALA A 78 10.92 2.44 8.37
CA ALA A 78 10.22 3.73 8.42
C ALA A 78 10.93 4.84 7.64
N LEU A 79 12.12 4.56 7.12
CA LEU A 79 12.94 5.51 6.37
C LEU A 79 13.06 5.06 4.91
N PRO A 80 12.99 5.98 3.95
CA PRO A 80 13.30 5.66 2.57
C PRO A 80 14.75 5.19 2.46
N PRO A 81 15.05 4.17 1.64
CA PRO A 81 16.42 3.73 1.44
C PRO A 81 17.26 4.86 0.83
N PRO A 82 18.53 4.99 1.24
CA PRO A 82 19.45 5.93 0.61
C PRO A 82 19.59 5.63 -0.87
N GLY A 83 19.65 6.67 -1.70
CA GLY A 83 19.77 6.50 -3.16
C GLY A 83 18.51 5.91 -3.83
N LEU A 84 17.33 6.11 -3.25
CA LEU A 84 16.05 5.58 -3.73
C LEU A 84 15.84 5.73 -5.23
N ARG A 85 16.17 6.91 -5.80
CA ARG A 85 16.06 7.16 -7.25
C ARG A 85 16.87 6.16 -8.06
N GLY A 86 18.14 5.95 -7.71
CA GLY A 86 19.02 5.02 -8.42
C GLY A 86 18.55 3.56 -8.31
N VAL A 87 18.04 3.17 -7.15
CA VAL A 87 17.46 1.83 -6.95
C VAL A 87 16.22 1.62 -7.81
N MET A 88 15.30 2.57 -7.81
CA MET A 88 14.07 2.50 -8.60
C MET A 88 14.36 2.55 -10.12
N GLN A 89 15.31 3.39 -10.52
CA GLN A 89 15.70 3.51 -11.93
C GLN A 89 16.33 2.21 -12.46
N ARG A 90 17.27 1.62 -11.73
CA ARG A 90 17.84 0.31 -12.11
C ARG A 90 16.75 -0.75 -12.25
N ARG A 91 15.82 -0.81 -11.29
CA ARG A 91 14.74 -1.78 -11.35
C ARG A 91 13.79 -1.53 -12.53
N MET A 92 13.48 -0.28 -12.83
CA MET A 92 12.70 0.07 -14.02
C MET A 92 13.40 -0.40 -15.31
N HIS A 93 14.73 -0.23 -15.42
CA HIS A 93 15.50 -0.67 -16.58
C HIS A 93 15.61 -2.20 -16.67
N GLU A 94 15.62 -2.92 -15.54
CA GLU A 94 15.56 -4.38 -15.53
C GLU A 94 14.23 -4.90 -16.10
N VAL A 95 13.13 -4.27 -15.74
CA VAL A 95 11.78 -4.66 -16.21
C VAL A 95 11.51 -4.13 -17.63
N PHE A 96 12.01 -2.96 -17.94
CA PHE A 96 11.86 -2.29 -19.24
C PHE A 96 13.23 -1.91 -19.83
N PRO A 97 14.01 -2.86 -20.38
CA PRO A 97 15.32 -2.57 -20.97
C PRO A 97 15.29 -1.51 -22.09
N GLN A 98 14.15 -1.41 -22.80
CA GLN A 98 13.93 -0.41 -23.83
C GLN A 98 13.84 1.04 -23.29
N LEU A 99 13.90 1.22 -21.98
CA LEU A 99 13.96 2.51 -21.29
C LEU A 99 15.33 2.81 -20.69
N ALA A 100 16.39 2.13 -21.10
CA ALA A 100 17.75 2.32 -20.57
C ALA A 100 18.24 3.76 -20.69
N ASP A 101 17.74 4.50 -21.69
CA ASP A 101 18.03 5.92 -21.94
C ASP A 101 17.13 6.88 -21.12
N VAL A 102 16.20 6.36 -20.30
CA VAL A 102 15.16 7.13 -19.62
C VAL A 102 15.45 7.29 -18.15
N ALA A 103 15.55 8.53 -17.70
CA ALA A 103 15.66 8.84 -16.28
C ALA A 103 14.29 8.89 -15.60
N LEU A 104 14.27 8.59 -14.31
CA LEU A 104 13.16 8.95 -13.43
C LEU A 104 13.28 10.42 -13.06
N GLU A 105 12.30 11.23 -13.43
CA GLU A 105 12.26 12.65 -13.07
C GLU A 105 11.80 12.86 -11.64
N GLN A 106 10.83 12.08 -11.21
CA GLN A 106 10.27 12.18 -9.86
C GLN A 106 10.30 10.82 -9.19
N VAL A 107 10.61 10.82 -7.90
CA VAL A 107 10.55 9.61 -7.06
C VAL A 107 10.02 10.03 -5.69
N TRP A 108 8.99 9.33 -5.24
CA TRP A 108 8.39 9.58 -3.92
C TRP A 108 8.03 8.26 -3.23
N GLY A 109 7.83 8.35 -1.93
CA GLY A 109 7.39 7.23 -1.12
C GLY A 109 6.11 7.55 -0.37
N GLY A 110 5.41 6.51 0.02
CA GLY A 110 4.23 6.55 0.86
C GLY A 110 4.12 5.30 1.72
N TYR A 111 3.12 5.27 2.58
CA TYR A 111 2.87 4.12 3.43
C TYR A 111 1.54 3.47 3.08
N VAL A 112 1.55 2.15 3.00
CA VAL A 112 0.38 1.32 2.86
C VAL A 112 0.13 0.64 4.20
N ASP A 113 -1.08 0.71 4.69
CA ASP A 113 -1.47 0.06 5.93
C ASP A 113 -1.95 -1.37 5.65
N ILE A 114 -1.26 -2.35 6.23
CA ILE A 114 -1.45 -3.77 5.94
C ILE A 114 -1.91 -4.50 7.21
N THR A 115 -3.00 -5.27 7.09
CA THR A 115 -3.42 -6.26 8.07
C THR A 115 -2.74 -7.60 7.78
N ARG A 116 -2.65 -8.47 8.78
CA ARG A 116 -2.01 -9.79 8.63
C ARG A 116 -2.72 -10.68 7.60
N ASN A 117 -4.04 -10.64 7.57
CA ASN A 117 -4.89 -11.41 6.65
C ASN A 117 -5.22 -10.65 5.34
N ARG A 118 -4.68 -9.44 5.16
CA ARG A 118 -4.93 -8.55 4.02
C ARG A 118 -6.39 -8.08 3.88
N ALA A 119 -7.30 -8.48 4.77
CA ALA A 119 -8.67 -8.00 4.78
C ALA A 119 -8.76 -6.59 5.39
N PRO A 120 -9.71 -5.75 4.96
CA PRO A 120 -9.92 -4.43 5.53
C PRO A 120 -10.38 -4.55 7.00
N HIS A 121 -9.88 -3.66 7.83
CA HIS A 121 -10.20 -3.62 9.26
C HIS A 121 -11.01 -2.37 9.55
N TRP A 122 -12.32 -2.53 9.54
CA TRP A 122 -13.29 -1.47 9.78
C TRP A 122 -14.18 -1.84 10.95
N GLY A 123 -14.63 -0.86 11.69
CA GLY A 123 -15.50 -1.11 12.81
C GLY A 123 -15.85 0.13 13.61
N ARG A 124 -16.53 -0.10 14.72
CA ARG A 124 -16.85 0.88 15.72
C ARG A 124 -16.20 0.47 17.04
N LEU A 125 -15.56 1.43 17.68
CA LEU A 125 -15.12 1.35 19.06
C LEU A 125 -16.20 1.94 19.98
N ASP A 126 -15.91 2.04 21.27
CA ASP A 126 -16.86 2.55 22.25
C ASP A 126 -17.52 3.86 21.82
N GLY A 127 -18.84 3.91 21.95
CA GLY A 127 -19.62 5.11 21.64
C GLY A 127 -19.65 5.48 20.15
N ASN A 128 -19.16 6.66 19.80
CA ASN A 128 -19.23 7.26 18.46
C ASN A 128 -17.91 7.24 17.70
N LEU A 129 -16.97 6.38 18.06
CA LEU A 129 -15.69 6.30 17.40
C LEU A 129 -15.71 5.18 16.33
N TYR A 130 -15.75 5.58 15.07
CA TYR A 130 -15.63 4.67 13.93
C TYR A 130 -14.23 4.68 13.37
N PHE A 131 -13.78 3.56 12.82
CA PHE A 131 -12.47 3.45 12.20
C PHE A 131 -12.52 2.64 10.91
N ALA A 132 -11.68 3.03 9.95
CA ALA A 132 -11.42 2.29 8.72
C ALA A 132 -9.91 2.31 8.44
N GLN A 133 -9.32 1.13 8.44
CA GLN A 133 -7.88 0.94 8.24
C GLN A 133 -7.58 -0.42 7.62
N GLY A 134 -6.30 -0.72 7.35
CA GLY A 134 -5.91 -2.02 6.84
C GLY A 134 -6.30 -2.26 5.40
N PHE A 135 -6.29 -1.23 4.57
CA PHE A 135 -6.68 -1.34 3.15
C PHE A 135 -5.72 -2.19 2.32
N SER A 136 -4.54 -2.50 2.84
CA SER A 136 -3.58 -3.48 2.28
C SER A 136 -3.22 -3.25 0.80
N GLY A 137 -3.19 -1.98 0.37
CA GLY A 137 -2.91 -1.58 -1.02
C GLY A 137 -4.15 -1.33 -1.89
N HIS A 138 -5.34 -1.62 -1.42
CA HIS A 138 -6.61 -1.45 -2.16
C HIS A 138 -7.40 -0.20 -1.73
N GLY A 139 -6.74 0.76 -1.06
CA GLY A 139 -7.39 1.92 -0.44
C GLY A 139 -8.17 2.79 -1.43
N VAL A 140 -7.71 2.97 -2.66
CA VAL A 140 -8.40 3.80 -3.66
C VAL A 140 -9.81 3.25 -3.94
N ALA A 141 -9.95 1.93 -4.12
CA ALA A 141 -11.25 1.31 -4.35
C ALA A 141 -12.06 1.17 -3.06
N ALA A 142 -11.42 0.78 -1.95
CA ALA A 142 -12.11 0.41 -0.73
C ALA A 142 -12.48 1.61 0.17
N ALA A 143 -11.82 2.76 0.04
CA ALA A 143 -12.08 3.90 0.90
C ALA A 143 -13.47 4.53 0.66
N GLY A 144 -13.91 4.59 -0.59
CA GLY A 144 -15.28 5.03 -0.92
C GLY A 144 -16.33 4.15 -0.26
N LEU A 145 -16.19 2.82 -0.42
CA LEU A 145 -17.08 1.86 0.23
C LEU A 145 -17.05 1.97 1.76
N ALA A 146 -15.85 2.16 2.35
CA ALA A 146 -15.73 2.34 3.79
C ALA A 146 -16.50 3.58 4.27
N GLY A 147 -16.41 4.68 3.50
CA GLY A 147 -17.14 5.91 3.78
C GLY A 147 -18.65 5.70 3.77
N GLU A 148 -19.19 5.05 2.72
CA GLU A 148 -20.61 4.72 2.64
C GLU A 148 -21.08 3.84 3.80
N VAL A 149 -20.33 2.79 4.10
CA VAL A 149 -20.68 1.82 5.16
C VAL A 149 -20.67 2.48 6.53
N ILE A 150 -19.70 3.37 6.80
CA ILE A 150 -19.63 4.10 8.07
C ILE A 150 -20.73 5.16 8.15
N ALA A 151 -21.00 5.89 7.06
CA ALA A 151 -22.10 6.87 7.04
C ALA A 151 -23.45 6.21 7.36
N ALA A 152 -23.75 5.09 6.69
CA ALA A 152 -24.96 4.33 6.97
C ALA A 152 -25.04 3.84 8.44
N ALA A 153 -23.90 3.42 9.00
CA ALA A 153 -23.85 2.99 10.41
C ALA A 153 -24.08 4.14 11.39
N ILE A 154 -23.62 5.35 11.06
CA ILE A 154 -23.89 6.57 11.85
C ILE A 154 -25.39 6.93 11.82
N GLU A 155 -26.05 6.69 10.68
CA GLU A 155 -27.49 6.88 10.49
C GLU A 155 -28.36 5.74 11.10
N GLY A 156 -27.73 4.78 11.79
CA GLY A 156 -28.42 3.67 12.46
C GLY A 156 -28.52 2.37 11.64
N GLN A 157 -27.96 2.34 10.42
CA GLN A 157 -27.96 1.15 9.55
C GLN A 157 -26.62 0.43 9.65
N SER A 158 -26.35 -0.26 10.76
CA SER A 158 -25.02 -0.85 11.05
C SER A 158 -24.76 -2.20 10.39
N THR A 159 -25.75 -2.87 9.82
CA THR A 159 -25.65 -4.26 9.32
C THR A 159 -24.44 -4.51 8.41
N ARG A 160 -24.15 -3.58 7.50
CA ARG A 160 -23.00 -3.69 6.60
C ARG A 160 -21.67 -3.53 7.34
N LEU A 161 -21.58 -2.62 8.31
CA LEU A 161 -20.40 -2.41 9.14
C LEU A 161 -20.12 -3.63 10.02
N ASP A 162 -21.18 -4.25 10.56
CA ASP A 162 -21.11 -5.42 11.43
C ASP A 162 -20.44 -6.62 10.71
N VAL A 163 -20.65 -6.76 9.40
CA VAL A 163 -19.97 -7.78 8.59
C VAL A 163 -18.45 -7.59 8.63
N PHE A 164 -17.98 -6.37 8.44
CA PHE A 164 -16.53 -6.07 8.51
C PHE A 164 -15.99 -6.18 9.93
N GLN A 165 -16.77 -5.81 10.93
CA GLN A 165 -16.38 -5.88 12.33
C GLN A 165 -16.20 -7.31 12.83
N ARG A 166 -16.88 -8.29 12.23
CA ARG A 166 -16.72 -9.73 12.54
C ARG A 166 -15.46 -10.33 11.96
N LEU A 167 -14.78 -9.65 11.01
CA LEU A 167 -13.51 -10.13 10.47
C LEU A 167 -12.45 -10.15 11.57
N GLN A 168 -11.89 -11.32 11.81
CA GLN A 168 -10.85 -11.48 12.82
C GLN A 168 -9.50 -10.99 12.32
N HIS A 169 -8.93 -10.04 13.03
CA HIS A 169 -7.61 -9.51 12.75
C HIS A 169 -6.64 -9.88 13.86
N ALA A 170 -5.82 -10.89 13.61
CA ALA A 170 -4.78 -11.28 14.55
C ALA A 170 -3.71 -10.15 14.65
N PRO A 171 -3.22 -9.86 15.86
CA PRO A 171 -2.13 -8.93 16.04
C PRO A 171 -0.84 -9.44 15.37
N PHE A 172 0.02 -8.53 14.96
CA PHE A 172 1.33 -8.93 14.45
C PHE A 172 2.20 -9.50 15.59
N PRO A 173 2.93 -10.61 15.34
CA PRO A 173 3.78 -11.23 16.34
C PRO A 173 4.94 -10.30 16.75
N GLY A 174 5.47 -10.50 17.96
CA GLY A 174 6.62 -9.78 18.48
C GLY A 174 6.30 -8.49 19.24
N GLY A 175 5.02 -8.19 19.49
CA GLY A 175 4.62 -7.04 20.28
C GLY A 175 5.16 -5.72 19.74
N ARG A 176 5.46 -4.77 20.62
CA ARG A 176 5.94 -3.43 20.21
C ARG A 176 7.41 -3.42 19.79
N LEU A 177 8.23 -4.29 20.36
CA LEU A 177 9.68 -4.29 20.17
C LEU A 177 10.13 -5.17 18.99
N LEU A 178 9.63 -6.40 18.89
CA LEU A 178 10.10 -7.38 17.90
C LEU A 178 9.34 -7.36 16.58
N ARG A 179 8.23 -6.68 16.52
CA ARG A 179 7.38 -6.64 15.33
C ARG A 179 8.08 -6.12 14.08
N MET A 180 8.97 -5.10 14.17
CA MET A 180 9.72 -4.60 13.02
C MET A 180 10.83 -5.55 12.60
N PRO A 181 11.71 -6.04 13.49
CA PRO A 181 12.69 -7.06 13.16
C PRO A 181 12.08 -8.31 12.51
N LEU A 182 10.96 -8.81 13.05
CA LEU A 182 10.27 -9.98 12.49
C LEU A 182 9.68 -9.71 11.10
N LEU A 183 9.12 -8.52 10.87
CA LEU A 183 8.63 -8.14 9.55
C LEU A 183 9.79 -8.07 8.53
N VAL A 184 10.91 -7.43 8.91
CA VAL A 184 12.10 -7.36 8.05
C VAL A 184 12.62 -8.76 7.72
N ALA A 185 12.73 -9.64 8.72
CA ALA A 185 13.16 -11.01 8.52
C ALA A 185 12.24 -11.80 7.57
N ALA A 186 10.92 -11.74 7.80
CA ALA A 186 9.94 -12.40 6.95
C ALA A 186 9.99 -11.91 5.50
N MET A 187 10.11 -10.60 5.31
CA MET A 187 10.17 -10.04 3.96
C MET A 187 11.51 -10.28 3.26
N SER A 188 12.61 -10.36 4.02
CA SER A 188 13.90 -10.78 3.47
C SER A 188 13.85 -12.24 2.99
N TRP A 189 13.17 -13.09 3.76
CA TRP A 189 12.90 -14.46 3.35
C TRP A 189 12.08 -14.55 2.06
N TYR A 190 11.00 -13.78 1.93
CA TYR A 190 10.19 -13.76 0.70
C TYR A 190 10.97 -13.23 -0.50
N LYS A 191 11.82 -12.19 -0.32
CA LYS A 191 12.70 -11.70 -1.38
C LYS A 191 13.70 -12.75 -1.82
N LEU A 192 14.28 -13.48 -0.88
CA LEU A 192 15.21 -14.58 -1.21
C LEU A 192 14.49 -15.67 -1.99
N ARG A 193 13.27 -16.01 -1.58
CA ARG A 193 12.44 -16.98 -2.29
C ARG A 193 12.08 -16.52 -3.70
N ASP A 194 11.67 -15.26 -3.88
CA ASP A 194 11.39 -14.69 -5.20
C ASP A 194 12.64 -14.65 -6.12
N ALA A 195 13.84 -14.67 -5.55
CA ALA A 195 15.09 -14.70 -6.32
C ALA A 195 15.53 -16.13 -6.68
N LEU A 196 15.02 -17.15 -6.00
CA LEU A 196 15.37 -18.56 -6.21
C LEU A 196 14.37 -19.31 -7.10
N TRP A 197 13.18 -18.75 -7.30
CA TRP A 197 12.09 -19.30 -8.12
C TRP A 197 11.64 -18.30 -9.19
#